data_9f7873dad858f8fa6909438f44cddb39
#
_entry.id   9f7873dad858f8fa6909438f44cddb39
#
_cell.length_a   1.000
_cell.length_b   1.000
_cell.length_c   1.000
_cell.angle_alpha   90.00
_cell.angle_beta   90.00
_cell.angle_gamma   90.00
#
_symmetry.space_group_name_H-M   'P 1'
#
loop_
_entity.id
_entity.type
_entity.pdbx_description
1 polymer ?
#
loop_
_entity_poly.entity_id
_entity_poly.type
_entity_poly.pdbx_seq_one_letter_code
_entity_poly.pdbx_strand_id
1 'polypeptide(L)'
;AAQHTRFEHSLGVMHIASQAGHALNEKGFFKSDDIEILRLAGLLHDIGHGPFSHLFEEIIQEKKISHEDFGKEIILKSEIGDILTKNGFDKKLITKIAFGDSKFQYMNEIVSGALSADMMDYLLRDGYFTGAEHAKIDHKRITQSLDVHQKKLALERSALYSFESMMHSRYQMFKAVYFHKTVRAAEVMLLEALRSSDDEFG
;
A
#
# COMPACT_ATOMS: atom_id res chain seq x y z
N ALA A 1 11.55 0.01 17.21
CA ALA A 1 11.06 -0.25 15.86
C ALA A 1 9.64 -0.80 15.90
N ALA A 2 8.86 -0.54 14.91
CA ALA A 2 7.50 -1.06 14.80
C ALA A 2 7.52 -2.60 14.75
N GLN A 3 6.74 -3.25 15.63
CA GLN A 3 6.68 -4.70 15.73
C GLN A 3 5.32 -5.19 15.20
N HIS A 4 5.07 -4.99 13.92
CA HIS A 4 3.92 -5.53 13.22
C HIS A 4 4.37 -6.27 11.96
N THR A 5 3.48 -7.06 11.39
CA THR A 5 3.75 -7.87 10.20
C THR A 5 3.18 -7.20 8.95
N ARG A 6 3.74 -7.54 7.77
CA ARG A 6 3.14 -7.15 6.49
C ARG A 6 1.72 -7.68 6.32
N PHE A 7 1.43 -8.86 6.87
CA PHE A 7 0.08 -9.41 6.82
C PHE A 7 -0.93 -8.52 7.60
N GLU A 8 -0.56 -8.04 8.78
CA GLU A 8 -1.41 -7.10 9.54
C GLU A 8 -1.61 -5.78 8.79
N HIS A 9 -0.55 -5.27 8.13
CA HIS A 9 -0.63 -4.12 7.24
C HIS A 9 -1.60 -4.37 6.08
N SER A 10 -1.45 -5.48 5.36
CA SER A 10 -2.33 -5.86 4.24
C SER A 10 -3.80 -5.96 4.66
N LEU A 11 -4.09 -6.48 5.87
CA LEU A 11 -5.44 -6.50 6.42
C LEU A 11 -5.96 -5.08 6.71
N GLY A 12 -5.11 -4.19 7.21
CA GLY A 12 -5.44 -2.79 7.44
C GLY A 12 -5.72 -2.04 6.13
N VAL A 13 -4.90 -2.24 5.11
CA VAL A 13 -5.11 -1.68 3.78
C VAL A 13 -6.42 -2.18 3.17
N MET A 14 -6.70 -3.48 3.23
CA MET A 14 -7.98 -4.05 2.83
C MET A 14 -9.16 -3.39 3.55
N HIS A 15 -9.04 -3.15 4.86
CA HIS A 15 -10.10 -2.52 5.65
C HIS A 15 -10.35 -1.06 5.24
N ILE A 16 -9.29 -0.25 5.09
CA ILE A 16 -9.41 1.15 4.68
C ILE A 16 -9.91 1.25 3.23
N ALA A 17 -9.43 0.39 2.33
CA ALA A 17 -9.92 0.30 0.96
C ALA A 17 -11.42 -0.04 0.91
N SER A 18 -11.88 -0.94 1.80
CA SER A 18 -13.31 -1.23 1.96
C SER A 18 -14.10 0.01 2.39
N GLN A 19 -13.61 0.78 3.35
CA GLN A 19 -14.28 2.02 3.81
C GLN A 19 -14.37 3.04 2.66
N ALA A 20 -13.30 3.23 1.91
CA ALA A 20 -13.28 4.09 0.71
C ALA A 20 -14.27 3.60 -0.35
N GLY A 21 -14.30 2.30 -0.61
CA GLY A 21 -15.24 1.67 -1.55
C GLY A 21 -16.70 1.90 -1.15
N HIS A 22 -17.04 1.74 0.13
CA HIS A 22 -18.39 2.01 0.61
C HIS A 22 -18.79 3.48 0.48
N ALA A 23 -17.89 4.41 0.83
CA ALA A 23 -18.16 5.84 0.69
C ALA A 23 -18.41 6.23 -0.78
N LEU A 24 -17.66 5.67 -1.71
CA LEU A 24 -17.86 5.90 -3.15
C LEU A 24 -19.07 5.16 -3.72
N ASN A 25 -19.48 4.04 -3.12
CA ASN A 25 -20.73 3.35 -3.47
C ASN A 25 -21.94 4.20 -3.09
N GLU A 26 -21.96 4.81 -1.91
CA GLU A 26 -23.03 5.73 -1.48
C GLU A 26 -23.18 6.94 -2.41
N LYS A 27 -22.08 7.35 -3.07
CA LYS A 27 -22.06 8.41 -4.09
C LYS A 27 -22.35 7.92 -5.51
N GLY A 28 -22.61 6.62 -5.69
CA GLY A 28 -22.97 6.00 -6.96
C GLY A 28 -21.80 5.70 -7.92
N PHE A 29 -20.56 5.80 -7.47
CA PHE A 29 -19.38 5.48 -8.29
C PHE A 29 -19.05 3.99 -8.33
N PHE A 30 -19.40 3.23 -7.27
CA PHE A 30 -19.09 1.82 -7.11
C PHE A 30 -20.35 0.97 -6.97
N LYS A 31 -20.22 -0.31 -7.35
CA LYS A 31 -21.14 -1.39 -7.02
C LYS A 31 -20.53 -2.27 -5.94
N SER A 32 -21.32 -3.16 -5.37
CA SER A 32 -20.84 -4.10 -4.33
C SER A 32 -19.65 -4.94 -4.80
N ASP A 33 -19.68 -5.41 -6.06
CA ASP A 33 -18.60 -6.21 -6.63
C ASP A 33 -17.29 -5.41 -6.77
N ASP A 34 -17.38 -4.11 -7.04
CA ASP A 34 -16.21 -3.23 -7.13
C ASP A 34 -15.53 -3.08 -5.77
N ILE A 35 -16.31 -3.07 -4.67
CA ILE A 35 -15.79 -3.01 -3.31
C ILE A 35 -15.01 -4.28 -2.98
N GLU A 36 -15.52 -5.45 -3.33
CA GLU A 36 -14.81 -6.72 -3.09
C GLU A 36 -13.51 -6.80 -3.91
N ILE A 37 -13.53 -6.37 -5.15
CA ILE A 37 -12.32 -6.28 -5.99
C ILE A 37 -11.30 -5.33 -5.36
N LEU A 38 -11.73 -4.17 -4.87
CA LEU A 38 -10.86 -3.20 -4.22
C LEU A 38 -10.26 -3.72 -2.92
N ARG A 39 -11.05 -4.44 -2.11
CA ARG A 39 -10.60 -5.12 -0.90
C ARG A 39 -9.50 -6.14 -1.19
N LEU A 40 -9.72 -6.98 -2.20
CA LEU A 40 -8.75 -8.00 -2.62
C LEU A 40 -7.48 -7.36 -3.18
N ALA A 41 -7.60 -6.28 -3.95
CA ALA A 41 -6.44 -5.54 -4.44
C ALA A 41 -5.63 -4.94 -3.27
N GLY A 42 -6.29 -4.34 -2.28
CA GLY A 42 -5.65 -3.82 -1.08
C GLY A 42 -5.00 -4.90 -0.22
N LEU A 43 -5.62 -6.10 -0.12
CA LEU A 43 -5.02 -7.23 0.60
C LEU A 43 -3.74 -7.74 -0.07
N LEU A 44 -3.66 -7.70 -1.40
CA LEU A 44 -2.62 -8.34 -2.20
C LEU A 44 -1.56 -7.36 -2.73
N HIS A 45 -1.69 -6.05 -2.48
CA HIS A 45 -0.81 -5.03 -3.07
C HIS A 45 0.67 -5.21 -2.72
N ASP A 46 0.97 -5.75 -1.55
CA ASP A 46 2.33 -5.90 -0.99
C ASP A 46 2.87 -7.35 -1.07
N ILE A 47 2.13 -8.28 -1.71
CA ILE A 47 2.44 -9.71 -1.66
C ILE A 47 3.80 -10.09 -2.29
N GLY A 48 4.32 -9.23 -3.15
CA GLY A 48 5.61 -9.45 -3.82
C GLY A 48 6.83 -9.00 -3.03
N HIS A 49 6.67 -8.39 -1.88
CA HIS A 49 7.79 -7.95 -1.06
C HIS A 49 8.53 -9.12 -0.38
N GLY A 50 9.84 -9.17 -0.60
CA GLY A 50 10.75 -10.11 0.06
C GLY A 50 11.20 -9.69 1.47
N PRO A 51 12.05 -10.48 2.12
CA PRO A 51 12.70 -10.11 3.36
C PRO A 51 13.49 -8.80 3.22
N PHE A 52 13.50 -7.98 4.28
CA PHE A 52 14.16 -6.66 4.28
C PHE A 52 13.64 -5.68 3.22
N SER A 53 12.54 -5.99 2.59
CA SER A 53 11.73 -5.12 1.72
C SER A 53 12.51 -4.20 0.80
N HIS A 54 12.56 -2.91 1.13
CA HIS A 54 13.19 -1.89 0.28
C HIS A 54 14.69 -2.07 0.09
N LEU A 55 15.41 -2.64 1.05
CA LEU A 55 16.84 -2.93 0.91
C LEU A 55 17.09 -4.04 -0.11
N PHE A 56 16.30 -5.10 -0.02
CA PHE A 56 16.37 -6.19 -0.98
C PHE A 56 15.95 -5.72 -2.38
N GLU A 57 15.01 -4.78 -2.44
CA GLU A 57 14.58 -4.17 -3.69
C GLU A 57 15.71 -3.40 -4.39
N GLU A 58 16.57 -2.68 -3.65
CA GLU A 58 17.74 -2.02 -4.24
C GLU A 58 18.64 -3.02 -4.98
N ILE A 59 18.79 -4.24 -4.45
CA ILE A 59 19.61 -5.30 -5.07
C ILE A 59 18.92 -5.90 -6.30
N ILE A 60 17.62 -6.22 -6.19
CA ILE A 60 16.90 -6.84 -7.31
C ILE A 60 16.61 -5.86 -8.44
N GLN A 61 16.53 -4.55 -8.17
CA GLN A 61 16.41 -3.51 -9.19
C GLN A 61 17.66 -3.44 -10.08
N GLU A 62 18.85 -3.76 -9.58
CA GLU A 62 20.06 -3.93 -10.39
C GLU A 62 19.88 -5.03 -11.44
N LYS A 63 19.05 -6.05 -11.12
CA LYS A 63 18.62 -7.13 -12.04
C LYS A 63 17.36 -6.77 -12.86
N LYS A 64 16.86 -5.52 -12.78
CA LYS A 64 15.65 -5.01 -13.46
C LYS A 64 14.36 -5.76 -13.10
N ILE A 65 14.27 -6.26 -11.88
CA ILE A 65 13.10 -6.93 -11.34
C ILE A 65 12.58 -6.08 -10.18
N SER A 66 11.27 -5.96 -10.04
CA SER A 66 10.62 -5.23 -8.95
C SER A 66 9.79 -6.17 -8.07
N HIS A 67 9.47 -5.74 -6.84
CA HIS A 67 8.51 -6.45 -5.99
C HIS A 67 7.12 -6.54 -6.65
N GLU A 68 6.75 -5.56 -7.48
CA GLU A 68 5.50 -5.60 -8.24
C GLU A 68 5.48 -6.73 -9.25
N ASP A 69 6.61 -7.02 -9.92
CA ASP A 69 6.71 -8.12 -10.89
C ASP A 69 6.52 -9.46 -10.18
N PHE A 70 7.14 -9.64 -9.01
CA PHE A 70 6.92 -10.82 -8.18
C PHE A 70 5.46 -10.90 -7.69
N GLY A 71 4.88 -9.81 -7.24
CA GLY A 71 3.49 -9.76 -6.80
C GLY A 71 2.52 -10.14 -7.92
N LYS A 72 2.72 -9.60 -9.12
CA LYS A 72 1.95 -9.95 -10.33
C LYS A 72 2.05 -11.44 -10.65
N GLU A 73 3.26 -11.99 -10.58
CA GLU A 73 3.49 -13.42 -10.84
C GLU A 73 2.81 -14.30 -9.80
N ILE A 74 2.94 -13.97 -8.51
CA ILE A 74 2.29 -14.70 -7.41
C ILE A 74 0.76 -14.71 -7.61
N ILE A 75 0.12 -13.56 -7.83
CA ILE A 75 -1.33 -13.49 -8.00
C ILE A 75 -1.78 -14.24 -9.25
N LEU A 76 -1.03 -14.18 -10.35
CA LEU A 76 -1.46 -14.77 -11.61
C LEU A 76 -1.17 -16.25 -11.74
N LYS A 77 -0.10 -16.78 -11.09
CA LYS A 77 0.43 -18.12 -11.36
C LYS A 77 0.42 -19.06 -10.15
N SER A 78 0.03 -18.60 -8.95
CA SER A 78 0.00 -19.45 -7.75
C SER A 78 -1.42 -19.87 -7.37
N GLU A 79 -1.52 -20.66 -6.30
CA GLU A 79 -2.78 -21.06 -5.68
C GLU A 79 -3.70 -19.89 -5.32
N ILE A 80 -3.14 -18.70 -5.02
CA ILE A 80 -3.92 -17.48 -4.78
C ILE A 80 -4.77 -17.15 -5.99
N GLY A 81 -4.17 -17.17 -7.19
CA GLY A 81 -4.89 -16.93 -8.43
C GLY A 81 -5.97 -17.97 -8.72
N ASP A 82 -5.75 -19.21 -8.33
CA ASP A 82 -6.73 -20.28 -8.49
C ASP A 82 -7.91 -20.09 -7.51
N ILE A 83 -7.63 -19.70 -6.26
CA ILE A 83 -8.65 -19.38 -5.26
C ILE A 83 -9.50 -18.19 -5.73
N LEU A 84 -8.90 -17.12 -6.23
CA LEU A 84 -9.63 -15.97 -6.78
C LEU A 84 -10.56 -16.40 -7.91
N THR A 85 -10.04 -17.15 -8.88
CA THR A 85 -10.81 -17.62 -10.04
C THR A 85 -11.94 -18.56 -9.64
N LYS A 86 -11.69 -19.48 -8.72
CA LYS A 86 -12.71 -20.41 -8.19
C LYS A 86 -13.88 -19.70 -7.52
N ASN A 87 -13.59 -18.55 -6.90
CA ASN A 87 -14.61 -17.71 -6.24
C ASN A 87 -15.21 -16.64 -7.17
N GLY A 88 -14.97 -16.71 -8.48
CA GLY A 88 -15.60 -15.83 -9.48
C GLY A 88 -14.92 -14.48 -9.66
N PHE A 89 -13.73 -14.26 -9.09
CA PHE A 89 -13.00 -13.01 -9.24
C PHE A 89 -12.06 -13.02 -10.45
N ASP A 90 -12.00 -11.90 -11.16
CA ASP A 90 -11.00 -11.68 -12.22
C ASP A 90 -9.64 -11.34 -11.59
N LYS A 91 -8.78 -12.36 -11.46
CA LYS A 91 -7.42 -12.19 -10.93
C LYS A 91 -6.59 -11.18 -11.72
N LYS A 92 -6.82 -11.01 -13.03
CA LYS A 92 -6.10 -10.04 -13.86
C LYS A 92 -6.51 -8.61 -13.53
N LEU A 93 -7.78 -8.37 -13.28
CA LEU A 93 -8.28 -7.06 -12.87
C LEU A 93 -7.76 -6.69 -11.48
N ILE A 94 -7.83 -7.62 -10.53
CA ILE A 94 -7.30 -7.42 -9.17
C ILE A 94 -5.80 -7.09 -9.21
N THR A 95 -5.01 -7.86 -9.97
CA THR A 95 -3.58 -7.60 -10.14
C THR A 95 -3.31 -6.20 -10.70
N LYS A 96 -4.07 -5.79 -11.74
CA LYS A 96 -3.90 -4.45 -12.32
C LYS A 96 -4.24 -3.33 -11.35
N ILE A 97 -5.25 -3.49 -10.49
CA ILE A 97 -5.61 -2.49 -9.50
C ILE A 97 -4.56 -2.46 -8.37
N ALA A 98 -4.13 -3.61 -7.89
CA ALA A 98 -3.14 -3.72 -6.82
C ALA A 98 -1.82 -3.02 -7.17
N PHE A 99 -1.38 -3.11 -8.43
CA PHE A 99 -0.11 -2.55 -8.90
C PHE A 99 -0.26 -1.31 -9.81
N GLY A 100 -1.41 -0.64 -9.81
CA GLY A 100 -1.58 0.65 -10.47
C GLY A 100 -1.77 0.64 -11.99
N ASP A 101 -1.91 -0.54 -12.60
CA ASP A 101 -1.94 -0.73 -14.06
C ASP A 101 -3.37 -0.79 -14.66
N SER A 102 -4.41 -0.55 -13.86
CA SER A 102 -5.77 -0.64 -14.34
C SER A 102 -6.22 0.65 -15.05
N LYS A 103 -7.18 0.51 -15.97
CA LYS A 103 -7.85 1.66 -16.60
C LYS A 103 -8.73 2.48 -15.64
N PHE A 104 -9.01 1.94 -14.47
CA PHE A 104 -9.78 2.59 -13.43
C PHE A 104 -8.82 3.33 -12.47
N GLN A 105 -8.32 4.49 -12.90
CA GLN A 105 -7.28 5.23 -12.20
C GLN A 105 -7.65 5.52 -10.75
N TYR A 106 -8.89 5.90 -10.46
CA TYR A 106 -9.36 6.14 -9.09
C TYR A 106 -9.29 4.91 -8.19
N MET A 107 -9.47 3.68 -8.74
CA MET A 107 -9.29 2.44 -7.96
C MET A 107 -7.82 2.18 -7.64
N ASN A 108 -6.93 2.42 -8.60
CA ASN A 108 -5.48 2.33 -8.38
C ASN A 108 -5.05 3.30 -7.28
N GLU A 109 -5.55 4.55 -7.34
CA GLU A 109 -5.22 5.62 -6.40
C GLU A 109 -5.74 5.37 -4.98
N ILE A 110 -6.84 4.60 -4.82
CA ILE A 110 -7.32 4.16 -3.49
C ILE A 110 -6.37 3.13 -2.87
N VAL A 111 -5.78 2.24 -3.66
CA VAL A 111 -4.83 1.25 -3.14
C VAL A 111 -3.47 1.89 -2.89
N SER A 112 -2.91 2.60 -3.91
CA SER A 112 -1.55 3.14 -3.88
C SER A 112 -1.53 4.54 -4.52
N GLY A 113 -1.44 5.58 -3.72
CA GLY A 113 -1.44 6.99 -4.16
C GLY A 113 -1.39 7.97 -2.99
N ALA A 114 -1.59 9.25 -3.27
CA ALA A 114 -1.54 10.31 -2.26
C ALA A 114 -2.71 10.28 -1.24
N LEU A 115 -3.81 9.59 -1.58
CA LEU A 115 -4.99 9.38 -0.73
C LEU A 115 -5.22 7.88 -0.48
N SER A 116 -4.16 7.08 -0.54
CA SER A 116 -4.29 5.63 -0.55
C SER A 116 -4.55 5.01 0.82
N ALA A 117 -5.21 3.88 0.79
CA ALA A 117 -5.40 3.01 1.93
C ALA A 117 -4.07 2.53 2.52
N ASP A 118 -3.08 2.24 1.66
CA ASP A 118 -1.72 1.90 2.04
C ASP A 118 -1.09 3.01 2.90
N MET A 119 -1.08 4.26 2.40
CA MET A 119 -0.52 5.39 3.15
C MET A 119 -1.22 5.60 4.49
N MET A 120 -2.53 5.52 4.53
CA MET A 120 -3.29 5.70 5.77
C MET A 120 -2.98 4.59 6.78
N ASP A 121 -2.88 3.33 6.35
CA ASP A 121 -2.59 2.23 7.27
C ASP A 121 -1.17 2.31 7.82
N TYR A 122 -0.14 2.47 6.95
CA TYR A 122 1.23 2.46 7.47
C TYR A 122 1.51 3.66 8.39
N LEU A 123 0.96 4.84 8.12
CA LEU A 123 1.11 5.99 9.01
C LEU A 123 0.49 5.73 10.38
N LEU A 124 -0.72 5.21 10.43
CA LEU A 124 -1.41 4.89 11.69
C LEU A 124 -0.71 3.76 12.45
N ARG A 125 -0.35 2.71 11.74
CA ARG A 125 0.24 1.49 12.31
C ARG A 125 1.64 1.76 12.83
N ASP A 126 2.51 2.36 12.03
CA ASP A 126 3.86 2.70 12.43
C ASP A 126 3.85 3.72 13.56
N GLY A 127 2.96 4.72 13.51
CA GLY A 127 2.79 5.67 14.59
C GLY A 127 2.40 5.00 15.91
N TYR A 128 1.47 4.04 15.86
CA TYR A 128 1.07 3.28 17.05
C TYR A 128 2.23 2.47 17.64
N PHE A 129 2.94 1.69 16.82
CA PHE A 129 4.00 0.80 17.29
C PHE A 129 5.31 1.53 17.65
N THR A 130 5.59 2.69 17.04
CA THR A 130 6.78 3.50 17.38
C THR A 130 6.53 4.50 18.48
N GLY A 131 5.26 4.73 18.86
CA GLY A 131 4.89 5.77 19.82
C GLY A 131 5.04 7.20 19.26
N ALA A 132 5.10 7.37 17.96
CA ALA A 132 5.22 8.68 17.32
C ALA A 132 3.88 9.45 17.40
N GLU A 133 3.83 10.48 18.25
CA GLU A 133 2.60 11.26 18.48
C GLU A 133 2.07 11.97 17.23
N HIS A 134 2.95 12.25 16.27
CA HIS A 134 2.62 12.97 15.03
C HIS A 134 1.86 12.13 13.99
N ALA A 135 1.70 10.82 14.21
CA ALA A 135 1.06 9.91 13.26
C ALA A 135 -0.47 9.79 13.42
N LYS A 136 -1.08 10.70 14.16
CA LYS A 136 -2.54 10.73 14.32
C LYS A 136 -3.18 11.40 13.10
N ILE A 137 -3.86 10.59 12.27
CA ILE A 137 -4.60 11.06 11.09
C ILE A 137 -6.08 10.71 11.21
N ASP A 138 -6.95 11.58 10.72
CA ASP A 138 -8.38 11.31 10.61
C ASP A 138 -8.71 10.60 9.29
N HIS A 139 -8.29 9.33 9.20
CA HIS A 139 -8.52 8.50 8.02
C HIS A 139 -10.01 8.32 7.71
N LYS A 140 -10.87 8.29 8.73
CA LYS A 140 -12.32 8.16 8.53
C LYS A 140 -12.90 9.37 7.82
N ARG A 141 -12.50 10.58 8.24
CA ARG A 141 -12.91 11.82 7.57
C ARG A 141 -12.45 11.84 6.13
N ILE A 142 -11.20 11.42 5.88
CA ILE A 142 -10.64 11.37 4.52
C ILE A 142 -11.42 10.37 3.67
N THR A 143 -11.60 9.12 4.11
CA THR A 143 -12.29 8.08 3.33
C THR A 143 -13.73 8.44 3.03
N GLN A 144 -14.47 9.00 3.99
CA GLN A 144 -15.86 9.44 3.80
C GLN A 144 -16.00 10.64 2.84
N SER A 145 -14.95 11.44 2.70
CA SER A 145 -14.91 12.60 1.82
C SER A 145 -14.27 12.34 0.45
N LEU A 146 -13.97 11.07 0.13
CA LEU A 146 -13.49 10.70 -1.20
C LEU A 146 -14.59 10.94 -2.24
N ASP A 147 -14.16 11.33 -3.43
CA ASP A 147 -14.98 11.58 -4.60
C ASP A 147 -14.23 11.16 -5.87
N VAL A 148 -14.90 11.15 -7.00
CA VAL A 148 -14.28 10.87 -8.31
C VAL A 148 -14.54 12.03 -9.25
N HIS A 149 -13.48 12.68 -9.73
CA HIS A 149 -13.54 13.74 -10.71
C HIS A 149 -12.68 13.41 -11.93
N GLN A 150 -13.27 13.47 -13.13
CA GLN A 150 -12.56 13.15 -14.38
C GLN A 150 -11.82 11.79 -14.36
N LYS A 151 -12.45 10.76 -13.79
CA LYS A 151 -11.90 9.40 -13.61
C LYS A 151 -10.68 9.31 -12.69
N LYS A 152 -10.38 10.34 -11.92
CA LYS A 152 -9.34 10.37 -10.89
C LYS A 152 -9.97 10.43 -9.52
N LEU A 153 -9.26 9.91 -8.52
CA LEU A 153 -9.65 10.08 -7.13
C LEU A 153 -9.57 11.55 -6.74
N ALA A 154 -10.58 12.03 -6.08
CA ALA A 154 -10.69 13.39 -5.59
C ALA A 154 -11.05 13.39 -4.11
N LEU A 155 -10.88 14.54 -3.47
CA LEU A 155 -11.27 14.75 -2.08
C LEU A 155 -12.18 15.98 -2.00
N GLU A 156 -13.28 15.86 -1.28
CA GLU A 156 -14.13 17.00 -0.99
C GLU A 156 -13.36 18.08 -0.23
N ARG A 157 -13.59 19.35 -0.58
CA ARG A 157 -12.94 20.49 0.05
C ARG A 157 -13.14 20.54 1.57
N SER A 158 -14.23 19.97 2.06
CA SER A 158 -14.54 19.86 3.49
C SER A 158 -13.53 19.05 4.30
N ALA A 159 -12.76 18.17 3.66
CA ALA A 159 -11.72 17.34 4.28
C ALA A 159 -10.29 17.82 4.00
N LEU A 160 -10.11 19.01 3.41
CA LEU A 160 -8.78 19.55 3.05
C LEU A 160 -7.83 19.57 4.25
N TYR A 161 -8.29 20.05 5.40
CA TYR A 161 -7.46 20.11 6.62
C TYR A 161 -7.06 18.72 7.13
N SER A 162 -7.92 17.71 7.00
CA SER A 162 -7.57 16.33 7.36
C SER A 162 -6.50 15.77 6.43
N PHE A 163 -6.56 16.10 5.14
CA PHE A 163 -5.53 15.74 4.17
C PHE A 163 -4.19 16.44 4.45
N GLU A 164 -4.21 17.76 4.69
CA GLU A 164 -3.00 18.53 5.05
C GLU A 164 -2.36 17.96 6.31
N SER A 165 -3.16 17.63 7.33
CA SER A 165 -2.70 16.98 8.56
C SER A 165 -2.05 15.63 8.27
N MET A 166 -2.63 14.81 7.38
CA MET A 166 -2.04 13.54 6.97
C MET A 166 -0.70 13.74 6.26
N MET A 167 -0.59 14.71 5.35
CA MET A 167 0.67 15.03 4.67
C MET A 167 1.73 15.52 5.66
N HIS A 168 1.34 16.32 6.65
CA HIS A 168 2.24 16.76 7.71
C HIS A 168 2.69 15.58 8.59
N SER A 169 1.78 14.70 8.97
CA SER A 169 2.10 13.47 9.72
C SER A 169 3.09 12.60 8.94
N ARG A 170 2.87 12.40 7.65
CA ARG A 170 3.80 11.68 6.78
C ARG A 170 5.19 12.31 6.80
N TYR A 171 5.30 13.62 6.64
CA TYR A 171 6.58 14.32 6.70
C TYR A 171 7.30 14.11 8.04
N GLN A 172 6.58 14.22 9.16
CA GLN A 172 7.14 14.00 10.49
C GLN A 172 7.60 12.56 10.69
N MET A 173 6.84 11.57 10.22
CA MET A 173 7.21 10.16 10.29
C MET A 173 8.48 9.87 9.48
N PHE A 174 8.63 10.48 8.30
CA PHE A 174 9.87 10.35 7.52
C PHE A 174 11.07 10.87 8.30
N LYS A 175 10.96 12.03 8.96
CA LYS A 175 12.06 12.60 9.76
C LYS A 175 12.37 11.81 11.02
N ALA A 176 11.33 11.42 11.76
CA ALA A 176 11.51 10.86 13.11
C ALA A 176 11.76 9.35 13.10
N VAL A 177 11.23 8.63 12.10
CA VAL A 177 11.23 7.16 12.08
C VAL A 177 12.00 6.63 10.86
N TYR A 178 11.52 6.90 9.64
CA TYR A 178 12.04 6.22 8.44
C TYR A 178 13.45 6.68 8.06
N PHE A 179 13.79 7.97 8.22
CA PHE A 179 15.13 8.51 8.00
C PHE A 179 15.96 8.69 9.27
N HIS A 180 15.61 7.97 10.34
CA HIS A 180 16.41 8.05 11.56
C HIS A 180 17.82 7.54 11.28
N LYS A 181 18.85 8.33 11.65
CA LYS A 181 20.26 8.09 11.32
C LYS A 181 20.74 6.68 11.67
N THR A 182 20.33 6.13 12.81
CA THR A 182 20.73 4.79 13.26
C THR A 182 20.10 3.70 12.40
N VAL A 183 18.85 3.87 11.97
CA VAL A 183 18.16 2.96 11.06
C VAL A 183 18.87 2.96 9.71
N ARG A 184 19.11 4.15 9.15
CA ARG A 184 19.82 4.29 7.86
C ARG A 184 21.24 3.72 7.91
N ALA A 185 21.97 3.88 9.00
CA ALA A 185 23.29 3.27 9.15
C ALA A 185 23.22 1.73 9.12
N ALA A 186 22.26 1.13 9.84
CA ALA A 186 22.06 -0.31 9.84
C ALA A 186 21.64 -0.84 8.46
N GLU A 187 20.77 -0.10 7.74
CA GLU A 187 20.33 -0.43 6.39
C GLU A 187 21.51 -0.43 5.40
N VAL A 188 22.37 0.59 5.44
CA VAL A 188 23.55 0.66 4.58
C VAL A 188 24.52 -0.50 4.89
N MET A 189 24.76 -0.81 6.17
CA MET A 189 25.61 -1.95 6.56
C MET A 189 25.04 -3.28 6.03
N LEU A 190 23.72 -3.48 6.12
CA LEU A 190 23.09 -4.69 5.61
C LEU A 190 23.16 -4.77 4.09
N LEU A 191 22.94 -3.64 3.40
CA LEU A 191 23.03 -3.57 1.93
C LEU A 191 24.43 -3.94 1.43
N GLU A 192 25.47 -3.40 2.06
CA GLU A 192 26.86 -3.74 1.72
C GLU A 192 27.20 -5.21 2.01
N ALA A 193 26.67 -5.76 3.12
CA ALA A 193 26.85 -7.18 3.42
C ALA A 193 26.16 -8.07 2.37
N LEU A 194 24.95 -7.73 1.94
CA LEU A 194 24.22 -8.46 0.91
C LEU A 194 24.93 -8.39 -0.46
N ARG A 195 25.43 -7.21 -0.85
CA ARG A 195 26.22 -7.04 -2.08
C ARG A 195 27.49 -7.89 -2.07
N SER A 196 28.21 -7.90 -0.95
CA SER A 196 29.41 -8.70 -0.79
C SER A 196 29.14 -10.22 -0.86
N SER A 197 27.95 -10.66 -0.46
CA SER A 197 27.58 -12.08 -0.51
C SER A 197 27.11 -12.54 -1.91
N ASP A 198 26.68 -11.65 -2.79
CA ASP A 198 26.24 -12.00 -4.16
C ASP A 198 27.41 -12.59 -4.97
N ASP A 199 28.66 -12.20 -4.66
CA ASP A 199 29.89 -12.75 -5.25
C ASP A 199 30.19 -14.19 -4.78
N GLU A 200 29.61 -14.64 -3.64
CA GLU A 200 29.84 -15.99 -3.09
C GLU A 200 28.75 -17.00 -3.49
N PHE A 201 27.57 -16.53 -3.90
CA PHE A 201 26.41 -17.36 -4.24
C PHE A 201 25.99 -17.28 -5.72
N GLY A 202 26.79 -16.59 -6.56
CA GLY A 202 26.56 -16.40 -7.99
C GLY A 202 26.88 -17.58 -8.88
#